data_b168c7b7d660b3ba8c9596f07ed7c862
#
_entry.id   b168c7b7d660b3ba8c9596f07ed7c862
#
_cell.length_a   1.000
_cell.length_b   1.000
_cell.length_c   1.000
_cell.angle_alpha   90.00
_cell.angle_beta   90.00
_cell.angle_gamma   90.00
#
_symmetry.space_group_name_H-M   'P 1'
#
loop_
_entity.id
_entity.type
_entity.pdbx_description
1 polymer ?
#
loop_
_entity_poly.entity_id
_entity_poly.type
_entity_poly.pdbx_seq_one_letter_code
_entity_poly.pdbx_strand_id
1 'polypeptide(L)'
;MNIDDIRNLNKKMIESSSNLGTLASKIQDKALLENPNVVKVLTKENLNQTNFPEALNFKRNITEEKGNIYHHLGIYSYDKDTLEKFVSLKQSTSEIKNKLEQLRALDNNIKINVAFAKFAPIGVDTIEDLEAVKKIMENKS
;
A
#
# COMPACT_ATOMS: atom_id res chain seq x y z
N MET A 1 9.51 -4.86 -8.53
CA MET A 1 8.58 -3.73 -8.51
C MET A 1 8.81 -2.86 -9.74
N ASN A 2 7.75 -2.34 -10.31
CA ASN A 2 7.85 -1.52 -11.53
C ASN A 2 8.20 -0.07 -11.16
N ILE A 3 9.28 0.44 -11.71
CA ILE A 3 9.75 1.80 -11.44
C ILE A 3 8.74 2.86 -11.92
N ASP A 4 7.96 2.55 -12.95
CA ASP A 4 6.93 3.46 -13.46
C ASP A 4 5.80 3.64 -12.44
N ASP A 5 5.48 2.63 -11.66
CA ASP A 5 4.50 2.72 -10.58
C ASP A 5 4.98 3.67 -9.48
N ILE A 6 6.27 3.61 -9.15
CA ILE A 6 6.88 4.52 -8.17
C ILE A 6 6.88 5.96 -8.69
N ARG A 7 7.21 6.16 -9.95
CA ARG A 7 7.18 7.48 -10.58
C ARG A 7 5.77 8.05 -10.60
N ASN A 8 4.77 7.22 -10.89
CA ASN A 8 3.37 7.62 -10.86
C ASN A 8 2.94 8.06 -9.46
N LEU A 9 3.36 7.32 -8.44
CA LEU A 9 3.08 7.69 -7.04
C LEU A 9 3.67 9.07 -6.72
N ASN A 10 4.94 9.28 -7.04
CA ASN A 10 5.61 10.56 -6.79
C ASN A 10 4.95 11.73 -7.53
N LYS A 11 4.57 11.50 -8.78
CA LYS A 11 3.86 12.51 -9.58
C LYS A 11 2.54 12.91 -8.92
N LYS A 12 1.74 11.92 -8.49
CA LYS A 12 0.47 12.18 -7.83
C LYS A 12 0.63 12.87 -6.48
N MET A 13 1.69 12.54 -5.72
CA MET A 13 2.00 13.22 -4.48
C MET A 13 2.23 14.72 -4.70
N ILE A 14 2.99 15.05 -5.74
CA ILE A 14 3.29 16.45 -6.08
C ILE A 14 2.03 17.17 -6.59
N GLU A 15 1.31 16.59 -7.54
CA GLU A 15 0.13 17.20 -8.15
C GLU A 15 -0.99 17.45 -7.13
N SER A 16 -1.16 16.55 -6.18
CA SER A 16 -2.24 16.60 -5.18
C SER A 16 -1.82 17.26 -3.87
N SER A 17 -0.56 17.62 -3.72
CA SER A 17 0.01 18.10 -2.46
C SER A 17 -0.30 17.16 -1.29
N SER A 18 -0.26 15.85 -1.55
CA SER A 18 -0.52 14.84 -0.55
C SER A 18 0.66 14.69 0.40
N ASN A 19 0.37 14.40 1.66
CA ASN A 19 1.40 14.26 2.70
C ASN A 19 1.91 12.81 2.82
N LEU A 20 1.08 11.84 2.48
CA LEU A 20 1.41 10.43 2.58
C LEU A 20 0.69 9.66 1.49
N GLY A 21 1.45 8.93 0.70
CA GLY A 21 0.91 8.10 -0.38
C GLY A 21 1.46 6.70 -0.36
N THR A 22 0.71 5.76 -0.93
CA THR A 22 1.11 4.37 -1.08
C THR A 22 0.59 3.82 -2.41
N LEU A 23 0.95 2.58 -2.71
CA LEU A 23 0.55 1.90 -3.93
C LEU A 23 -0.36 0.72 -3.64
N ALA A 24 -1.26 0.42 -4.57
CA ALA A 24 -2.07 -0.79 -4.53
C ALA A 24 -2.37 -1.28 -5.94
N SER A 25 -2.56 -2.58 -6.07
CA SER A 25 -2.91 -3.22 -7.34
C SER A 25 -4.24 -3.94 -7.22
N LYS A 26 -4.77 -4.39 -8.36
CA LYS A 26 -5.99 -5.20 -8.36
C LYS A 26 -5.77 -6.52 -7.63
N ILE A 27 -6.81 -7.02 -6.98
CA ILE A 27 -6.81 -8.37 -6.43
C ILE A 27 -6.90 -9.34 -7.60
N GLN A 28 -5.82 -10.10 -7.82
CA GLN A 28 -5.69 -11.02 -8.95
C GLN A 28 -6.42 -12.34 -8.70
N ASP A 29 -6.52 -12.74 -7.45
CA ASP A 29 -7.12 -14.01 -7.03
C ASP A 29 -7.91 -13.78 -5.75
N LYS A 30 -9.14 -14.26 -5.70
CA LYS A 30 -10.01 -14.15 -4.53
C LYS A 30 -9.41 -14.76 -3.27
N ALA A 31 -8.57 -15.79 -3.41
CA ALA A 31 -7.88 -16.40 -2.29
C ALA A 31 -6.99 -15.41 -1.53
N LEU A 32 -6.54 -14.33 -2.19
CA LEU A 32 -5.74 -13.29 -1.54
C LEU A 32 -6.51 -12.52 -0.47
N LEU A 33 -7.83 -12.45 -0.58
CA LEU A 33 -8.67 -11.74 0.39
C LEU A 33 -8.57 -12.33 1.80
N GLU A 34 -8.47 -13.65 1.90
CA GLU A 34 -8.39 -14.36 3.17
C GLU A 34 -6.95 -14.68 3.61
N ASN A 35 -5.98 -14.42 2.75
CA ASN A 35 -4.57 -14.69 3.06
C ASN A 35 -4.02 -13.59 3.99
N PRO A 36 -3.71 -13.89 5.27
CA PRO A 36 -3.27 -12.87 6.23
C PRO A 36 -1.90 -12.27 5.90
N ASN A 37 -1.11 -12.92 5.04
CA ASN A 37 0.19 -12.40 4.59
C ASN A 37 0.05 -11.33 3.51
N VAL A 38 -1.15 -11.21 2.93
CA VAL A 38 -1.46 -10.22 1.91
C VAL A 38 -2.32 -9.13 2.55
N VAL A 39 -1.80 -7.93 2.66
CA VAL A 39 -2.54 -6.79 3.20
C VAL A 39 -3.43 -6.20 2.11
N LYS A 40 -4.68 -5.93 2.45
CA LYS A 40 -5.63 -5.27 1.56
C LYS A 40 -5.88 -3.86 2.04
N VAL A 41 -6.08 -2.95 1.09
CA VAL A 41 -6.46 -1.57 1.37
C VAL A 41 -7.86 -1.33 0.83
N LEU A 42 -8.70 -0.69 1.65
CA LEU A 42 -10.02 -0.23 1.25
C LEU A 42 -9.94 1.25 0.94
N THR A 43 -10.36 1.63 -0.25
CA THR A 43 -10.32 3.02 -0.69
C THR A 43 -11.72 3.63 -0.72
N LYS A 44 -11.77 4.95 -0.58
CA LYS A 44 -13.03 5.71 -0.60
C LYS A 44 -13.70 5.65 -1.97
N GLU A 45 -12.90 5.61 -3.04
CA GLU A 45 -13.36 5.57 -4.42
C GLU A 45 -12.67 4.45 -5.17
N ASN A 46 -13.23 4.03 -6.32
CA ASN A 46 -12.56 3.07 -7.19
C ASN A 46 -11.18 3.60 -7.59
N LEU A 47 -10.17 2.75 -7.43
CA LEU A 47 -8.81 3.08 -7.80
C LEU A 47 -8.59 2.82 -9.29
N ASN A 48 -8.04 3.81 -9.98
CA ASN A 48 -7.65 3.71 -11.39
C ASN A 48 -6.34 4.45 -11.64
N GLN A 49 -5.87 4.43 -12.87
CA GLN A 49 -4.57 5.02 -13.22
C GLN A 49 -4.53 6.55 -13.08
N THR A 50 -5.68 7.20 -13.01
CA THR A 50 -5.77 8.66 -13.02
C THR A 50 -6.11 9.31 -11.71
N ASN A 51 -6.69 8.55 -10.74
CA ASN A 51 -7.09 9.12 -9.47
C ASN A 51 -6.11 8.79 -8.33
N PHE A 52 -6.36 9.38 -7.17
CA PHE A 52 -5.52 9.22 -5.99
C PHE A 52 -6.40 9.23 -4.74
N PRO A 53 -7.29 8.22 -4.61
CA PRO A 53 -8.28 8.19 -3.52
C PRO A 53 -7.66 7.98 -2.15
N GLU A 54 -8.41 8.36 -1.12
CA GLU A 54 -8.01 8.12 0.26
C GLU A 54 -8.20 6.66 0.64
N ALA A 55 -7.27 6.13 1.44
CA ALA A 55 -7.44 4.85 2.10
C ALA A 55 -8.38 5.00 3.28
N LEU A 56 -9.39 4.13 3.37
CA LEU A 56 -10.31 4.08 4.50
C LEU A 56 -9.79 3.17 5.62
N ASN A 57 -9.18 2.05 5.23
CA ASN A 57 -8.68 1.07 6.19
C ASN A 57 -7.72 0.09 5.48
N PHE A 58 -6.98 -0.65 6.31
CA PHE A 58 -6.10 -1.73 5.87
C PHE A 58 -6.46 -2.98 6.65
N LYS A 59 -6.58 -4.11 5.99
CA LYS A 59 -6.96 -5.38 6.63
C LYS A 59 -6.15 -6.55 6.07
N ARG A 60 -5.92 -7.54 6.92
CA ARG A 60 -5.27 -8.78 6.51
C ARG A 60 -6.26 -9.83 6.01
N ASN A 61 -7.42 -9.94 6.64
CA ASN A 61 -8.47 -10.87 6.25
C ASN A 61 -9.73 -10.13 5.86
N ILE A 62 -10.26 -10.46 4.68
CA ILE A 62 -11.54 -9.93 4.22
C ILE A 62 -12.40 -11.13 3.82
N THR A 63 -13.54 -11.28 4.49
CA THR A 63 -14.48 -12.37 4.25
C THR A 63 -15.62 -11.98 3.31
N GLU A 64 -15.84 -10.68 3.12
CA GLU A 64 -16.89 -10.17 2.22
C GLU A 64 -16.28 -9.20 1.21
N GLU A 65 -16.55 -9.42 -0.09
CA GLU A 65 -16.14 -8.51 -1.15
C GLU A 65 -17.10 -7.32 -1.23
N LYS A 66 -16.98 -6.38 -0.29
CA LYS A 66 -17.74 -5.14 -0.32
C LYS A 66 -16.83 -3.94 -0.39
N GLY A 67 -17.15 -3.02 -1.31
CA GLY A 67 -16.40 -1.79 -1.47
C GLY A 67 -15.20 -1.93 -2.39
N ASN A 68 -14.34 -0.96 -2.30
CA ASN A 68 -13.18 -0.82 -3.17
C ASN A 68 -11.97 -1.44 -2.48
N ILE A 69 -11.68 -2.69 -2.81
CA ILE A 69 -10.64 -3.50 -2.15
C ILE A 69 -9.50 -3.75 -3.12
N TYR A 70 -8.26 -3.50 -2.68
CA TYR A 70 -7.06 -3.66 -3.51
C TYR A 70 -5.94 -4.31 -2.71
N HIS A 71 -5.00 -4.92 -3.44
CA HIS A 71 -3.80 -5.50 -2.85
C HIS A 71 -2.82 -4.36 -2.50
N HIS A 72 -2.62 -4.12 -1.22
CA HIS A 72 -1.70 -3.08 -0.75
C HIS A 72 -0.25 -3.47 -0.98
N LEU A 73 0.51 -2.56 -1.55
CA LEU A 73 1.95 -2.71 -1.73
C LEU A 73 2.65 -1.83 -0.68
N GLY A 74 3.54 -2.44 0.11
CA GLY A 74 4.17 -1.80 1.26
C GLY A 74 5.21 -0.73 0.93
N ILE A 75 4.89 0.16 -0.01
CA ILE A 75 5.73 1.28 -0.40
C ILE A 75 5.01 2.57 -0.09
N TYR A 76 5.73 3.51 0.52
CA TYR A 76 5.18 4.78 0.95
C TYR A 76 6.01 5.94 0.44
N SER A 77 5.32 7.04 0.16
CA SER A 77 5.95 8.33 -0.12
C SER A 77 5.42 9.34 0.90
N TYR A 78 6.33 10.02 1.59
CA TYR A 78 6.00 11.01 2.61
C TYR A 78 6.58 12.37 2.24
N ASP A 79 5.90 13.45 2.64
CA ASP A 79 6.64 14.69 2.79
C ASP A 79 7.44 14.63 4.10
N LYS A 80 8.45 15.49 4.21
CA LYS A 80 9.37 15.48 5.35
C LYS A 80 8.66 15.69 6.69
N ASP A 81 7.77 16.68 6.75
CA ASP A 81 7.07 17.05 7.98
C ASP A 81 6.15 15.91 8.45
N THR A 82 5.46 15.25 7.52
CA THR A 82 4.59 14.12 7.82
C THR A 82 5.38 12.94 8.33
N LEU A 83 6.54 12.65 7.72
CA LEU A 83 7.41 11.57 8.19
C LEU A 83 7.89 11.84 9.62
N GLU A 84 8.35 13.04 9.90
CA GLU A 84 8.79 13.44 11.24
C GLU A 84 7.65 13.31 12.26
N LYS A 85 6.45 13.74 11.90
CA LYS A 85 5.26 13.58 12.73
C LYS A 85 4.94 12.12 12.98
N PHE A 86 4.96 11.31 11.94
CA PHE A 86 4.63 9.87 12.02
C PHE A 86 5.58 9.14 12.98
N VAL A 87 6.90 9.36 12.83
CA VAL A 87 7.89 8.67 13.69
C VAL A 87 7.83 9.13 15.14
N SER A 88 7.28 10.31 15.41
CA SER A 88 7.09 10.81 16.77
C SER A 88 5.85 10.23 17.47
N LEU A 89 4.92 9.64 16.72
CA LEU A 89 3.68 9.08 17.26
C LEU A 89 3.95 7.74 17.96
N LYS A 90 3.20 7.50 19.01
CA LYS A 90 3.22 6.18 19.68
C LYS A 90 2.44 5.18 18.85
N GLN A 91 2.80 3.89 18.97
CA GLN A 91 2.05 2.83 18.35
C GLN A 91 0.58 2.87 18.80
N SER A 92 -0.34 2.80 17.83
CA SER A 92 -1.77 2.78 18.13
C SER A 92 -2.24 1.38 18.52
N THR A 93 -3.39 1.28 19.18
CA THR A 93 -3.98 -0.01 19.57
C THR A 93 -4.29 -0.87 18.35
N SER A 94 -4.89 -0.30 17.32
CA SER A 94 -5.22 -1.04 16.10
C SER A 94 -3.98 -1.49 15.34
N GLU A 95 -2.93 -0.68 15.33
CA GLU A 95 -1.64 -1.01 14.73
C GLU A 95 -1.01 -2.25 15.38
N ILE A 96 -0.98 -2.28 16.70
CA ILE A 96 -0.41 -3.39 17.47
C ILE A 96 -1.23 -4.66 17.26
N LYS A 97 -2.55 -4.55 17.35
CA LYS A 97 -3.47 -5.67 17.20
C LYS A 97 -3.36 -6.34 15.83
N ASN A 98 -3.27 -5.54 14.77
CA ASN A 98 -3.26 -6.03 13.39
C ASN A 98 -1.85 -6.18 12.82
N LYS A 99 -0.83 -5.71 13.52
CA LYS A 99 0.57 -5.66 13.05
C LYS A 99 0.68 -4.91 11.71
N LEU A 100 -0.02 -3.77 11.63
CA LEU A 100 -0.05 -2.91 10.45
C LEU A 100 0.31 -1.48 10.85
N GLU A 101 1.54 -1.08 10.58
CA GLU A 101 2.11 0.21 10.99
C GLU A 101 1.34 1.40 10.41
N GLN A 102 0.81 1.27 9.19
CA GLN A 102 0.05 2.33 8.52
C GLN A 102 -1.25 2.70 9.25
N LEU A 103 -1.78 1.83 10.11
CA LEU A 103 -2.95 2.16 10.92
C LEU A 103 -2.68 3.29 11.91
N ARG A 104 -1.42 3.46 12.31
CA ARG A 104 -1.02 4.60 13.16
C ARG A 104 -1.34 5.93 12.49
N ALA A 105 -1.11 6.04 11.19
CA ALA A 105 -1.43 7.25 10.44
C ALA A 105 -2.94 7.51 10.44
N LEU A 106 -3.74 6.51 10.09
CA LEU A 106 -5.19 6.65 10.07
C LEU A 106 -5.78 6.97 11.44
N ASP A 107 -5.27 6.35 12.50
CA ASP A 107 -5.72 6.58 13.87
C ASP A 107 -5.40 7.99 14.37
N ASN A 108 -4.43 8.66 13.74
CA ASN A 108 -4.04 10.02 14.07
C ASN A 108 -4.49 11.03 13.02
N ASN A 109 -5.48 10.69 12.22
CA ASN A 109 -6.07 11.56 11.19
C ASN A 109 -5.09 12.02 10.11
N ILE A 110 -4.06 11.23 9.85
CA ILE A 110 -3.15 11.46 8.72
C ILE A 110 -3.73 10.74 7.51
N LYS A 111 -4.10 11.50 6.48
CA LYS A 111 -4.66 10.93 5.26
C LYS A 111 -3.60 10.15 4.48
N ILE A 112 -3.97 8.96 4.02
CA ILE A 112 -3.15 8.16 3.13
C ILE A 112 -3.86 8.10 1.78
N ASN A 113 -3.20 8.57 0.72
CA ASN A 113 -3.73 8.46 -0.63
C ASN A 113 -3.12 7.25 -1.33
N VAL A 114 -3.89 6.61 -2.21
CA VAL A 114 -3.49 5.37 -2.86
C VAL A 114 -3.38 5.58 -4.36
N ALA A 115 -2.22 5.25 -4.93
CA ALA A 115 -2.01 5.26 -6.37
C ALA A 115 -2.08 3.84 -6.91
N PHE A 116 -2.55 3.71 -8.15
CA PHE A 116 -2.67 2.42 -8.82
C PHE A 116 -1.31 1.91 -9.29
N ALA A 117 -1.02 0.65 -8.96
CA ALA A 117 0.13 -0.07 -9.48
C ALA A 117 -0.35 -1.14 -10.46
N LYS A 118 0.31 -1.25 -11.60
CA LYS A 118 -0.07 -2.22 -12.64
C LYS A 118 0.20 -3.65 -12.20
N PHE A 119 1.26 -3.86 -11.43
CA PHE A 119 1.71 -5.19 -11.03
C PHE A 119 1.94 -5.26 -9.53
N ALA A 120 1.42 -6.33 -8.90
CA ALA A 120 1.77 -6.64 -7.53
C ALA A 120 3.24 -7.11 -7.47
N PRO A 121 4.02 -6.71 -6.46
CA PRO A 121 5.35 -7.24 -6.29
C PRO A 121 5.28 -8.70 -5.82
N ILE A 122 6.34 -9.46 -6.12
CA ILE A 122 6.50 -10.81 -5.58
C ILE A 122 6.90 -10.66 -4.10
N GLY A 123 6.16 -11.31 -3.21
CA GLY A 123 6.52 -11.35 -1.80
C GLY A 123 7.82 -12.14 -1.58
N VAL A 124 8.64 -11.71 -0.63
CA VAL A 124 9.91 -12.39 -0.31
C VAL A 124 9.75 -13.11 1.03
N ASP A 125 9.02 -14.23 1.01
CA ASP A 125 8.77 -15.04 2.21
C ASP A 125 9.67 -16.26 2.30
N THR A 126 10.24 -16.70 1.17
CA THR A 126 11.08 -17.90 1.06
C THR A 126 12.33 -17.59 0.23
N ILE A 127 13.30 -18.51 0.25
CA ILE A 127 14.51 -18.43 -0.59
C ILE A 127 14.11 -18.42 -2.08
N GLU A 128 13.11 -19.21 -2.45
CA GLU A 128 12.61 -19.25 -3.83
C GLU A 128 12.03 -17.89 -4.26
N ASP A 129 11.29 -17.24 -3.39
CA ASP A 129 10.75 -15.90 -3.65
C ASP A 129 11.88 -14.87 -3.80
N LEU A 130 12.93 -14.99 -2.98
CA LEU A 130 14.08 -14.11 -3.09
C LEU A 130 14.79 -14.28 -4.45
N GLU A 131 14.97 -15.52 -4.91
CA GLU A 131 15.57 -15.81 -6.21
C GLU A 131 14.73 -15.26 -7.36
N ALA A 132 13.40 -15.39 -7.29
CA ALA A 132 12.50 -14.84 -8.28
C ALA A 132 12.61 -13.31 -8.35
N VAL A 133 12.67 -12.62 -7.21
CA VAL A 133 12.86 -11.17 -7.14
C VAL A 133 14.20 -10.77 -7.73
N LYS A 134 15.28 -11.50 -7.42
CA LYS A 134 16.60 -11.24 -7.99
C LYS A 134 16.61 -11.33 -9.52
N LYS A 135 15.97 -12.36 -10.08
CA LYS A 135 15.84 -12.51 -11.54
C LYS A 135 15.14 -11.32 -12.18
N ILE A 136 14.06 -10.85 -11.58
CA ILE A 136 13.33 -9.69 -12.07
C ILE A 136 14.21 -8.45 -12.05
N MET A 137 14.95 -8.23 -10.99
CA MET A 137 15.86 -7.09 -10.87
C MET A 137 17.02 -7.15 -11.86
N GLU A 138 17.62 -8.33 -12.07
CA GLU A 138 18.68 -8.52 -13.04
C GLU A 138 18.23 -8.26 -14.47
N ASN A 139 17.03 -8.66 -14.82
CA ASN A 139 16.45 -8.45 -16.16
C ASN A 139 16.06 -6.99 -16.42
N LYS A 140 16.03 -6.15 -15.42
CA LYS A 140 15.70 -4.72 -15.54
C LYS A 140 16.92 -3.81 -15.60
N SER A 141 18.08 -4.38 -15.44
CA SER A 141 19.32 -3.62 -15.48
C SER A 141 19.76 -3.26 -16.91
#